data_e4d47312486b83d4c52a62cb3927ae3d
#
_entry.id   e4d47312486b83d4c52a62cb3927ae3d
#
_cell.length_a   1.000
_cell.length_b   1.000
_cell.length_c   1.000
_cell.angle_alpha   90.00
_cell.angle_beta   90.00
_cell.angle_gamma   90.00
#
_symmetry.space_group_name_H-M   'P 1'
#
loop_
_entity.id
_entity.type
_entity.pdbx_description
1 polymer ?
#
loop_
_entity_poly.entity_id
_entity_poly.type
_entity_poly.pdbx_seq_one_letter_code
_entity_poly.pdbx_strand_id
1 'polypeptide(L)'
;LGDRRVLIERVILARTTEERDDALAALLPLQRKDFTELLDAMDGLPVTIRLLDPPLHEFLPDRTELAVKVAVAEARGETGEQVDADRRLLTAVEKLHESNPMLGLRGVRLGLLTPGLFALQVRAIGEAASDQILAGKDPKVEIMVPLVGSVMELHLVRDETERILGQVAAKKGVTLTVPVGTMIELPRAALTAHRIADAADFFSFGTNDLTQTTWGFSRDDVESTVFASYLDKGVFTISPFETIDADGVGRLVQIAAEEGRKTKAGLKLGVCGEHGGDPESIHFFHKTDLDYVSASPFRLPVARLEAGRAAVG
;
A
#
# COMPACT_ATOMS: atom_id res chain seq x y z
N LEU A 1 13.83 0.24 4.57
CA LEU A 1 13.89 -0.88 3.61
C LEU A 1 15.27 -1.58 3.56
N GLY A 2 16.40 -0.84 3.73
CA GLY A 2 17.74 -1.44 3.81
C GLY A 2 18.00 -2.51 2.73
N ASP A 3 18.52 -3.67 3.16
CA ASP A 3 18.85 -4.80 2.27
C ASP A 3 17.67 -5.34 1.46
N ARG A 4 16.43 -5.13 1.93
CA ARG A 4 15.21 -5.54 1.24
C ARG A 4 14.97 -4.74 -0.04
N ARG A 5 15.35 -3.45 -0.05
CA ARG A 5 15.26 -2.59 -1.25
C ARG A 5 16.08 -3.16 -2.40
N VAL A 6 17.33 -3.57 -2.12
CA VAL A 6 18.22 -4.16 -3.13
C VAL A 6 17.63 -5.43 -3.73
N LEU A 7 16.99 -6.27 -2.92
CA LEU A 7 16.36 -7.49 -3.40
C LEU A 7 15.10 -7.21 -4.22
N ILE A 8 14.28 -6.24 -3.83
CA ILE A 8 13.10 -5.80 -4.60
C ILE A 8 13.57 -5.20 -5.94
N GLU A 9 14.61 -4.36 -5.94
CA GLU A 9 15.24 -3.85 -7.16
C GLU A 9 15.65 -4.99 -8.09
N ARG A 10 16.29 -6.04 -7.57
CA ARG A 10 16.66 -7.24 -8.35
C ARG A 10 15.45 -7.97 -8.92
N VAL A 11 14.35 -8.07 -8.18
CA VAL A 11 13.09 -8.67 -8.69
C VAL A 11 12.55 -7.85 -9.86
N ILE A 12 12.54 -6.52 -9.74
CA ILE A 12 12.00 -5.59 -10.76
C ILE A 12 12.88 -5.60 -12.01
N LEU A 13 14.20 -5.62 -11.86
CA LEU A 13 15.18 -5.57 -12.94
C LEU A 13 15.52 -6.95 -13.53
N ALA A 14 14.98 -8.03 -13.00
CA ALA A 14 15.23 -9.37 -13.46
C ALA A 14 14.85 -9.55 -14.94
N ARG A 15 15.75 -10.13 -15.72
CA ARG A 15 15.57 -10.37 -17.16
C ARG A 15 15.03 -11.75 -17.45
N THR A 16 15.27 -12.67 -16.56
CA THR A 16 14.83 -14.06 -16.67
C THR A 16 13.95 -14.43 -15.47
N THR A 17 13.16 -15.47 -15.63
CA THR A 17 12.38 -16.06 -14.54
C THR A 17 13.29 -16.55 -13.42
N GLU A 18 14.43 -17.15 -13.76
CA GLU A 18 15.41 -17.67 -12.81
C GLU A 18 16.00 -16.55 -11.93
N GLU A 19 16.48 -15.46 -12.53
CA GLU A 19 16.98 -14.29 -11.79
C GLU A 19 15.94 -13.71 -10.83
N ARG A 20 14.69 -13.67 -11.26
CA ARG A 20 13.58 -13.18 -10.42
C ARG A 20 13.31 -14.12 -9.27
N ASP A 21 13.21 -15.40 -9.55
CA ASP A 21 12.90 -16.43 -8.56
C ASP A 21 14.01 -16.53 -7.51
N ASP A 22 15.28 -16.37 -7.89
CA ASP A 22 16.42 -16.28 -6.97
C ASP A 22 16.34 -15.06 -6.06
N ALA A 23 15.98 -13.89 -6.62
CA ALA A 23 15.81 -12.66 -5.83
C ALA A 23 14.62 -12.77 -4.86
N LEU A 24 13.52 -13.36 -5.30
CA LEU A 24 12.36 -13.66 -4.45
C LEU A 24 12.72 -14.67 -3.35
N ALA A 25 13.46 -15.71 -3.66
CA ALA A 25 13.89 -16.70 -2.67
C ALA A 25 14.80 -16.08 -1.58
N ALA A 26 15.66 -15.14 -1.97
CA ALA A 26 16.51 -14.40 -1.02
C ALA A 26 15.72 -13.40 -0.15
N LEU A 27 14.64 -12.83 -0.67
CA LEU A 27 13.78 -11.88 0.04
C LEU A 27 12.86 -12.55 1.08
N LEU A 28 12.37 -13.76 0.79
CA LEU A 28 11.40 -14.49 1.62
C LEU A 28 11.80 -14.59 3.10
N PRO A 29 12.99 -15.05 3.47
CA PRO A 29 13.35 -15.20 4.88
C PRO A 29 13.42 -13.86 5.62
N LEU A 30 13.77 -12.78 4.94
CA LEU A 30 13.82 -11.44 5.52
C LEU A 30 12.43 -10.92 5.83
N GLN A 31 11.51 -11.01 4.89
CA GLN A 31 10.12 -10.59 5.11
C GLN A 31 9.42 -11.47 6.14
N ARG A 32 9.63 -12.78 6.09
CA ARG A 32 9.09 -13.68 7.11
C ARG A 32 9.57 -13.31 8.51
N LYS A 33 10.85 -12.97 8.69
CA LYS A 33 11.38 -12.50 9.98
C LYS A 33 10.67 -11.25 10.44
N ASP A 34 10.52 -10.24 9.57
CA ASP A 34 9.84 -8.98 9.90
C ASP A 34 8.40 -9.23 10.36
N PHE A 35 7.64 -10.06 9.64
CA PHE A 35 6.27 -10.39 10.01
C PHE A 35 6.20 -11.22 11.29
N THR A 36 7.16 -12.12 11.53
CA THR A 36 7.23 -12.87 12.77
C THR A 36 7.40 -11.95 13.99
N GLU A 37 8.34 -11.00 13.90
CA GLU A 37 8.60 -10.03 14.97
C GLU A 37 7.40 -9.11 15.19
N LEU A 38 6.74 -8.67 14.13
CA LEU A 38 5.52 -7.85 14.20
C LEU A 38 4.38 -8.60 14.87
N LEU A 39 4.10 -9.82 14.44
CA LEU A 39 3.00 -10.64 14.97
C LEU A 39 3.29 -11.09 16.41
N ASP A 40 4.55 -11.26 16.77
CA ASP A 40 4.97 -11.53 18.15
C ASP A 40 4.63 -10.36 19.08
N ALA A 41 4.95 -9.14 18.65
CA ALA A 41 4.68 -7.93 19.40
C ALA A 41 3.16 -7.60 19.52
N MET A 42 2.38 -8.06 18.54
CA MET A 42 0.94 -7.80 18.43
C MET A 42 0.07 -9.00 18.77
N ASP A 43 0.56 -9.93 19.56
CA ASP A 43 -0.16 -11.14 19.93
C ASP A 43 -1.57 -10.84 20.49
N GLY A 44 -2.59 -11.49 19.92
CA GLY A 44 -4.00 -11.27 20.24
C GLY A 44 -4.62 -9.98 19.69
N LEU A 45 -3.85 -9.12 19.04
CA LEU A 45 -4.31 -7.85 18.47
C LEU A 45 -4.38 -7.90 16.94
N PRO A 46 -5.34 -7.20 16.30
CA PRO A 46 -5.45 -7.17 14.86
C PRO A 46 -4.27 -6.45 14.20
N VAL A 47 -3.73 -7.05 13.14
CA VAL A 47 -2.63 -6.50 12.32
C VAL A 47 -3.04 -6.53 10.87
N THR A 48 -3.23 -5.37 10.27
CA THR A 48 -3.48 -5.24 8.83
C THR A 48 -2.18 -5.01 8.10
N ILE A 49 -1.81 -5.93 7.23
CA ILE A 49 -0.59 -5.86 6.42
C ILE A 49 -0.97 -5.45 5.00
N ARG A 50 -0.54 -4.24 4.60
CA ARG A 50 -0.65 -3.78 3.22
C ARG A 50 0.41 -4.45 2.36
N LEU A 51 0.01 -5.03 1.23
CA LEU A 51 0.94 -5.52 0.22
C LEU A 51 1.74 -4.36 -0.39
N LEU A 52 2.86 -4.68 -1.04
CA LEU A 52 3.80 -3.68 -1.55
C LEU A 52 3.10 -2.66 -2.46
N ASP A 53 3.26 -1.39 -2.13
CA ASP A 53 2.59 -0.29 -2.80
C ASP A 53 3.51 0.75 -3.47
N PRO A 54 4.74 1.04 -2.96
CA PRO A 54 5.53 2.15 -3.49
C PRO A 54 5.76 2.07 -5.01
N PRO A 55 5.82 3.22 -5.70
CA PRO A 55 6.12 3.26 -7.13
C PRO A 55 7.55 2.84 -7.42
N LEU A 56 7.81 2.44 -8.67
CA LEU A 56 9.09 1.85 -9.08
C LEU A 56 10.31 2.72 -8.77
N HIS A 57 10.21 4.03 -8.89
CA HIS A 57 11.34 4.95 -8.66
C HIS A 57 11.90 4.89 -7.23
N GLU A 58 11.11 4.44 -6.25
CA GLU A 58 11.61 4.25 -4.88
C GLU A 58 12.55 3.05 -4.74
N PHE A 59 12.46 2.10 -5.65
CA PHE A 59 13.29 0.90 -5.66
C PHE A 59 14.47 0.99 -6.62
N LEU A 60 14.34 1.79 -7.68
CA LEU A 60 15.35 1.92 -8.72
C LEU A 60 16.44 2.93 -8.33
N PRO A 61 17.65 2.80 -8.86
CA PRO A 61 18.69 3.82 -8.76
C PRO A 61 18.23 5.14 -9.38
N ASP A 62 18.75 6.27 -8.88
CA ASP A 62 18.50 7.57 -9.49
C ASP A 62 19.01 7.59 -10.93
N ARG A 63 18.09 7.89 -11.85
CA ARG A 63 18.39 7.90 -13.30
C ARG A 63 19.45 8.93 -13.65
N THR A 64 19.38 10.12 -13.05
CA THR A 64 20.29 11.23 -13.35
C THR A 64 21.70 10.94 -12.88
N GLU A 65 21.83 10.46 -11.65
CA GLU A 65 23.13 10.06 -11.09
C GLU A 65 23.78 8.96 -11.92
N LEU A 66 22.99 7.95 -12.31
CA LEU A 66 23.46 6.84 -13.13
C LEU A 66 23.85 7.29 -14.56
N ALA A 67 23.08 8.17 -15.17
CA ALA A 67 23.38 8.73 -16.48
C ALA A 67 24.67 9.57 -16.46
N VAL A 68 24.85 10.40 -15.42
CA VAL A 68 26.07 11.17 -15.23
C VAL A 68 27.28 10.24 -15.05
N LYS A 69 27.14 9.19 -14.23
CA LYS A 69 28.20 8.19 -14.01
C LYS A 69 28.63 7.54 -15.30
N VAL A 70 27.69 7.09 -16.13
CA VAL A 70 27.96 6.46 -17.42
C VAL A 70 28.62 7.46 -18.37
N ALA A 71 28.09 8.68 -18.50
CA ALA A 71 28.63 9.72 -19.39
C ALA A 71 30.08 10.13 -19.01
N VAL A 72 30.37 10.24 -17.72
CA VAL A 72 31.74 10.53 -17.24
C VAL A 72 32.71 9.40 -17.57
N ALA A 73 32.29 8.14 -17.36
CA ALA A 73 33.11 6.99 -17.72
C ALA A 73 33.41 6.97 -19.24
N GLU A 74 32.42 7.24 -20.07
CA GLU A 74 32.56 7.33 -21.53
C GLU A 74 33.50 8.47 -21.95
N ALA A 75 33.35 9.66 -21.37
CA ALA A 75 34.20 10.81 -21.65
C ALA A 75 35.66 10.56 -21.25
N ARG A 76 35.92 9.72 -20.25
CA ARG A 76 37.27 9.31 -19.83
C ARG A 76 37.83 8.12 -20.61
N GLY A 77 37.04 7.56 -21.54
CA GLY A 77 37.43 6.35 -22.25
C GLY A 77 37.54 5.10 -21.35
N GLU A 78 36.86 5.10 -20.20
CA GLU A 78 36.84 3.96 -19.29
C GLU A 78 36.07 2.79 -19.92
N THR A 79 36.63 1.60 -19.83
CA THR A 79 36.04 0.35 -20.33
C THR A 79 36.12 -0.73 -19.28
N GLY A 80 35.27 -1.75 -19.37
CA GLY A 80 35.30 -2.88 -18.46
C GLY A 80 33.92 -3.28 -17.98
N GLU A 81 33.86 -4.39 -17.29
CA GLU A 81 32.62 -5.04 -16.87
C GLU A 81 31.70 -4.12 -16.05
N GLN A 82 32.28 -3.29 -15.20
CA GLN A 82 31.48 -2.36 -14.38
C GLN A 82 30.81 -1.26 -15.23
N VAL A 83 31.54 -0.69 -16.18
CA VAL A 83 30.98 0.35 -17.09
C VAL A 83 29.86 -0.24 -17.94
N ASP A 84 30.06 -1.47 -18.44
CA ASP A 84 29.03 -2.17 -19.21
C ASP A 84 27.84 -2.56 -18.35
N ALA A 85 28.04 -2.89 -17.07
CA ALA A 85 26.96 -3.14 -16.14
C ALA A 85 26.15 -1.86 -15.87
N ASP A 86 26.83 -0.72 -15.62
CA ASP A 86 26.17 0.57 -15.39
C ASP A 86 25.38 1.02 -16.62
N ARG A 87 25.87 0.83 -17.86
CA ARG A 87 25.14 1.10 -19.11
C ARG A 87 23.88 0.25 -19.22
N ARG A 88 24.00 -1.05 -18.93
CA ARG A 88 22.86 -1.97 -18.97
C ARG A 88 21.81 -1.59 -17.93
N LEU A 89 22.26 -1.20 -16.74
CA LEU A 89 21.38 -0.75 -15.67
C LEU A 89 20.68 0.55 -16.04
N LEU A 90 21.39 1.54 -16.59
CA LEU A 90 20.81 2.79 -17.08
C LEU A 90 19.72 2.53 -18.12
N THR A 91 20.00 1.68 -19.12
CA THR A 91 19.01 1.31 -20.14
C THR A 91 17.76 0.69 -19.53
N ALA A 92 17.90 -0.15 -18.50
CA ALA A 92 16.77 -0.76 -17.80
C ALA A 92 15.97 0.27 -16.98
N VAL A 93 16.65 1.16 -16.27
CA VAL A 93 16.01 2.25 -15.50
C VAL A 93 15.28 3.23 -16.40
N GLU A 94 15.89 3.62 -17.54
CA GLU A 94 15.25 4.49 -18.54
C GLU A 94 13.98 3.88 -19.14
N LYS A 95 13.99 2.57 -19.40
CA LYS A 95 12.81 1.85 -19.90
C LYS A 95 11.66 1.80 -18.90
N LEU A 96 11.98 1.78 -17.59
CA LEU A 96 11.01 1.75 -16.51
C LEU A 96 10.66 3.15 -15.98
N HIS A 97 11.24 4.21 -16.56
CA HIS A 97 10.98 5.57 -16.14
C HIS A 97 9.55 5.98 -16.48
N GLU A 98 8.81 6.41 -15.48
CA GLU A 98 7.43 6.87 -15.60
C GLU A 98 7.35 8.39 -15.49
N SER A 99 6.49 9.00 -16.32
CA SER A 99 6.25 10.46 -16.26
C SER A 99 5.44 10.86 -15.02
N ASN A 100 4.57 9.98 -14.55
CA ASN A 100 3.82 10.14 -13.31
C ASN A 100 3.78 8.81 -12.53
N PRO A 101 4.80 8.55 -11.70
CA PRO A 101 4.92 7.29 -10.95
C PRO A 101 3.75 7.01 -10.01
N MET A 102 3.11 8.06 -9.46
CA MET A 102 1.97 7.91 -8.54
C MET A 102 0.74 7.30 -9.22
N LEU A 103 0.60 7.48 -10.54
CA LEU A 103 -0.50 6.94 -11.36
C LEU A 103 -0.07 5.78 -12.25
N GLY A 104 1.16 5.34 -12.15
CA GLY A 104 1.78 4.31 -12.97
C GLY A 104 1.76 2.91 -12.38
N LEU A 105 2.90 2.23 -12.50
CA LEU A 105 3.10 0.85 -12.10
C LEU A 105 3.44 0.75 -10.61
N ARG A 106 2.43 0.73 -9.77
CA ARG A 106 2.52 0.57 -8.32
C ARG A 106 1.33 -0.24 -7.79
N GLY A 107 1.38 -0.61 -6.51
CA GLY A 107 0.29 -1.28 -5.81
C GLY A 107 -0.15 -2.55 -6.52
N VAL A 108 -1.46 -2.75 -6.64
CA VAL A 108 -2.04 -3.95 -7.28
C VAL A 108 -1.53 -4.14 -8.71
N ARG A 109 -1.28 -3.06 -9.46
CA ARG A 109 -0.77 -3.14 -10.84
C ARG A 109 0.61 -3.77 -10.87
N LEU A 110 1.51 -3.33 -9.97
CA LEU A 110 2.85 -3.90 -9.84
C LEU A 110 2.77 -5.38 -9.42
N GLY A 111 1.91 -5.71 -8.45
CA GLY A 111 1.73 -7.08 -7.98
C GLY A 111 1.23 -8.02 -9.07
N LEU A 112 0.29 -7.59 -9.90
CA LEU A 112 -0.25 -8.39 -11.00
C LEU A 112 0.73 -8.55 -12.16
N LEU A 113 1.55 -7.54 -12.44
CA LEU A 113 2.48 -7.53 -13.58
C LEU A 113 3.88 -8.02 -13.24
N THR A 114 4.19 -8.22 -11.95
CA THR A 114 5.46 -8.81 -11.48
C THR A 114 5.17 -10.16 -10.81
N PRO A 115 5.20 -11.26 -11.59
CA PRO A 115 4.86 -12.58 -11.06
C PRO A 115 5.68 -12.96 -9.84
N GLY A 116 5.03 -13.46 -8.80
CA GLY A 116 5.66 -13.91 -7.56
C GLY A 116 5.86 -12.84 -6.50
N LEU A 117 5.74 -11.54 -6.81
CA LEU A 117 6.01 -10.47 -5.84
C LEU A 117 5.00 -10.46 -4.68
N PHE A 118 3.71 -10.41 -4.97
CA PHE A 118 2.67 -10.50 -3.94
C PHE A 118 2.59 -11.89 -3.34
N ALA A 119 2.76 -12.93 -4.17
CA ALA A 119 2.80 -14.32 -3.72
C ALA A 119 3.85 -14.57 -2.64
N LEU A 120 5.04 -13.98 -2.79
CA LEU A 120 6.10 -14.04 -1.79
C LEU A 120 5.68 -13.38 -0.47
N GLN A 121 5.10 -12.18 -0.52
CA GLN A 121 4.65 -11.47 0.69
C GLN A 121 3.57 -12.27 1.42
N VAL A 122 2.56 -12.74 0.69
CA VAL A 122 1.48 -13.59 1.23
C VAL A 122 2.03 -14.85 1.88
N ARG A 123 3.00 -15.49 1.22
CA ARG A 123 3.68 -16.67 1.77
C ARG A 123 4.43 -16.33 3.06
N ALA A 124 5.18 -15.24 3.08
CA ALA A 124 5.91 -14.81 4.28
C ALA A 124 4.96 -14.51 5.45
N ILE A 125 3.83 -13.84 5.18
CA ILE A 125 2.77 -13.57 6.17
C ILE A 125 2.18 -14.89 6.69
N GLY A 126 1.78 -15.78 5.80
CA GLY A 126 1.18 -17.07 6.16
C GLY A 126 2.12 -17.97 6.96
N GLU A 127 3.40 -18.02 6.57
CA GLU A 127 4.42 -18.79 7.31
C GLU A 127 4.67 -18.20 8.71
N ALA A 128 4.77 -16.85 8.83
CA ALA A 128 4.93 -16.17 10.11
C ALA A 128 3.73 -16.40 11.03
N ALA A 129 2.50 -16.21 10.53
CA ALA A 129 1.28 -16.45 11.30
C ALA A 129 1.17 -17.92 11.73
N SER A 130 1.50 -18.86 10.86
CA SER A 130 1.50 -20.31 11.18
C SER A 130 2.47 -20.62 12.31
N ASP A 131 3.68 -20.04 12.28
CA ASP A 131 4.69 -20.27 13.32
C ASP A 131 4.23 -19.70 14.68
N GLN A 132 3.53 -18.56 14.70
CA GLN A 132 2.94 -18.00 15.91
C GLN A 132 1.82 -18.90 16.47
N ILE A 133 0.95 -19.46 15.62
CA ILE A 133 -0.09 -20.41 16.04
C ILE A 133 0.56 -21.68 16.64
N LEU A 134 1.59 -22.22 16.02
CA LEU A 134 2.32 -23.38 16.53
C LEU A 134 3.02 -23.09 17.87
N ALA A 135 3.39 -21.84 18.10
CA ALA A 135 3.93 -21.38 19.40
C ALA A 135 2.85 -21.12 20.46
N GLY A 136 1.57 -21.40 20.15
CA GLY A 136 0.45 -21.20 21.09
C GLY A 136 -0.07 -19.78 21.19
N LYS A 137 0.26 -18.92 20.21
CA LYS A 137 -0.18 -17.51 20.12
C LYS A 137 -1.42 -17.35 19.23
N ASP A 138 -2.02 -16.17 19.25
CA ASP A 138 -3.25 -15.81 18.54
C ASP A 138 -3.01 -14.65 17.53
N PRO A 139 -2.28 -14.88 16.42
CA PRO A 139 -2.03 -13.85 15.43
C PRO A 139 -3.32 -13.51 14.66
N LYS A 140 -3.77 -12.25 14.74
CA LYS A 140 -4.96 -11.74 14.04
C LYS A 140 -4.54 -10.91 12.82
N VAL A 141 -4.22 -11.60 11.73
CA VAL A 141 -3.67 -11.00 10.51
C VAL A 141 -4.77 -10.72 9.51
N GLU A 142 -4.68 -9.56 8.87
CA GLU A 142 -5.48 -9.16 7.72
C GLU A 142 -4.55 -8.72 6.59
N ILE A 143 -4.85 -9.07 5.34
CA ILE A 143 -4.11 -8.64 4.16
C ILE A 143 -4.90 -7.56 3.43
N MET A 144 -4.24 -6.44 3.12
CA MET A 144 -4.83 -5.30 2.44
C MET A 144 -4.18 -5.07 1.08
N VAL A 145 -4.98 -5.08 0.02
CA VAL A 145 -4.53 -4.85 -1.35
C VAL A 145 -4.61 -3.36 -1.69
N PRO A 146 -3.48 -2.72 -2.04
CA PRO A 146 -3.45 -1.29 -2.36
C PRO A 146 -3.87 -1.00 -3.79
N LEU A 147 -4.36 0.21 -4.04
CA LEU A 147 -4.59 0.83 -5.34
C LEU A 147 -5.58 0.09 -6.26
N VAL A 148 -6.50 -0.66 -5.68
CA VAL A 148 -7.53 -1.38 -6.44
C VAL A 148 -8.49 -0.39 -7.10
N GLY A 149 -8.63 -0.48 -8.42
CA GLY A 149 -9.58 0.30 -9.20
C GLY A 149 -10.71 -0.55 -9.80
N SER A 150 -10.58 -1.87 -9.77
CA SER A 150 -11.57 -2.82 -10.32
C SER A 150 -11.70 -4.05 -9.44
N VAL A 151 -12.91 -4.58 -9.30
CA VAL A 151 -13.15 -5.83 -8.59
C VAL A 151 -12.32 -6.99 -9.16
N MET A 152 -12.05 -7.01 -10.46
CA MET A 152 -11.24 -8.07 -11.08
C MET A 152 -9.79 -8.07 -10.62
N GLU A 153 -9.21 -6.89 -10.35
CA GLU A 153 -7.86 -6.81 -9.76
C GLU A 153 -7.84 -7.45 -8.36
N LEU A 154 -8.88 -7.20 -7.56
CA LEU A 154 -9.00 -7.79 -6.24
C LEU A 154 -9.24 -9.30 -6.31
N HIS A 155 -10.09 -9.79 -7.20
CA HIS A 155 -10.30 -11.24 -7.39
C HIS A 155 -9.01 -11.95 -7.73
N LEU A 156 -8.23 -11.45 -8.70
CA LEU A 156 -6.97 -12.09 -9.09
C LEU A 156 -5.98 -12.20 -7.93
N VAL A 157 -5.84 -11.12 -7.13
CA VAL A 157 -4.95 -11.14 -5.97
C VAL A 157 -5.51 -12.01 -4.84
N ARG A 158 -6.82 -11.98 -4.61
CA ARG A 158 -7.48 -12.78 -3.58
C ARG A 158 -7.36 -14.27 -3.85
N ASP A 159 -7.66 -14.70 -5.06
CA ASP A 159 -7.58 -16.11 -5.47
C ASP A 159 -6.16 -16.66 -5.27
N GLU A 160 -5.15 -15.89 -5.67
CA GLU A 160 -3.75 -16.26 -5.44
C GLU A 160 -3.40 -16.28 -3.94
N THR A 161 -3.86 -15.29 -3.18
CA THR A 161 -3.65 -15.20 -1.73
C THR A 161 -4.24 -16.41 -1.01
N GLU A 162 -5.50 -16.75 -1.27
CA GLU A 162 -6.19 -17.88 -0.64
C GLU A 162 -5.51 -19.22 -0.99
N ARG A 163 -5.09 -19.38 -2.25
CA ARG A 163 -4.34 -20.57 -2.69
C ARG A 163 -3.02 -20.72 -1.93
N ILE A 164 -2.26 -19.65 -1.77
CA ILE A 164 -0.96 -19.67 -1.09
C ILE A 164 -1.14 -19.93 0.41
N LEU A 165 -2.06 -19.23 1.07
CA LEU A 165 -2.36 -19.41 2.49
C LEU A 165 -2.83 -20.85 2.75
N GLY A 166 -3.66 -21.42 1.88
CA GLY A 166 -4.08 -22.82 1.96
C GLY A 166 -2.92 -23.80 1.85
N GLN A 167 -1.97 -23.55 0.95
CA GLN A 167 -0.75 -24.38 0.82
C GLN A 167 0.14 -24.28 2.07
N VAL A 168 0.32 -23.08 2.62
CA VAL A 168 1.10 -22.87 3.85
C VAL A 168 0.42 -23.55 5.04
N ALA A 169 -0.87 -23.37 5.21
CA ALA A 169 -1.66 -23.97 6.28
C ALA A 169 -1.57 -25.50 6.25
N ALA A 170 -1.76 -26.11 5.08
CA ALA A 170 -1.64 -27.54 4.89
C ALA A 170 -0.24 -28.07 5.21
N LYS A 171 0.81 -27.38 4.73
CA LYS A 171 2.21 -27.76 5.00
C LYS A 171 2.58 -27.67 6.47
N LYS A 172 2.03 -26.70 7.19
CA LYS A 172 2.31 -26.47 8.63
C LYS A 172 1.36 -27.23 9.56
N GLY A 173 0.27 -27.79 9.04
CA GLY A 173 -0.74 -28.50 9.83
C GLY A 173 -1.54 -27.57 10.76
N VAL A 174 -1.80 -26.34 10.34
CA VAL A 174 -2.56 -25.34 11.08
C VAL A 174 -3.79 -24.87 10.30
N THR A 175 -4.73 -24.25 11.00
CA THR A 175 -5.83 -23.49 10.35
C THR A 175 -5.46 -22.01 10.30
N LEU A 176 -5.45 -21.43 9.11
CA LEU A 176 -5.24 -20.01 8.88
C LEU A 176 -6.56 -19.37 8.41
N THR A 177 -7.00 -18.33 9.13
CA THR A 177 -8.10 -17.47 8.69
C THR A 177 -7.54 -16.06 8.56
N VAL A 178 -7.33 -15.61 7.33
CA VAL A 178 -6.74 -14.30 7.03
C VAL A 178 -7.72 -13.54 6.13
N PRO A 179 -8.45 -12.57 6.66
CA PRO A 179 -9.31 -11.69 5.85
C PRO A 179 -8.49 -10.95 4.80
N VAL A 180 -9.05 -10.86 3.58
CA VAL A 180 -8.45 -10.11 2.47
C VAL A 180 -9.35 -8.92 2.14
N GLY A 181 -8.87 -7.74 2.42
CA GLY A 181 -9.54 -6.49 2.11
C GLY A 181 -8.75 -5.63 1.14
N THR A 182 -9.26 -4.45 0.89
CA THR A 182 -8.65 -3.52 -0.05
C THR A 182 -8.66 -2.09 0.46
N MET A 183 -7.75 -1.29 -0.08
CA MET A 183 -7.87 0.15 0.04
C MET A 183 -8.90 0.68 -0.95
N ILE A 184 -9.70 1.65 -0.50
CA ILE A 184 -10.51 2.52 -1.36
C ILE A 184 -9.78 3.87 -1.40
N GLU A 185 -9.05 4.10 -2.47
CA GLU A 185 -8.16 5.26 -2.59
C GLU A 185 -8.13 5.87 -4.00
N LEU A 186 -8.97 5.34 -4.87
CA LEU A 186 -9.24 5.91 -6.19
C LEU A 186 -10.72 6.30 -6.29
N PRO A 187 -11.07 7.44 -6.92
CA PRO A 187 -12.47 7.82 -7.13
C PRO A 187 -13.29 6.72 -7.81
N ARG A 188 -12.70 6.01 -8.79
CA ARG A 188 -13.36 4.89 -9.44
C ARG A 188 -13.71 3.76 -8.46
N ALA A 189 -12.79 3.43 -7.55
CA ALA A 189 -13.03 2.40 -6.53
C ALA A 189 -14.19 2.81 -5.62
N ALA A 190 -14.22 4.07 -5.17
CA ALA A 190 -15.30 4.60 -4.35
C ALA A 190 -16.66 4.53 -5.06
N LEU A 191 -16.72 4.93 -6.34
CA LEU A 191 -17.94 4.90 -7.16
C LEU A 191 -18.41 3.49 -7.57
N THR A 192 -17.56 2.47 -7.42
CA THR A 192 -17.89 1.08 -7.73
C THR A 192 -17.73 0.16 -6.51
N ALA A 193 -17.81 0.74 -5.32
CA ALA A 193 -17.58 0.05 -4.05
C ALA A 193 -18.54 -1.13 -3.83
N HIS A 194 -19.78 -1.04 -4.30
CA HIS A 194 -20.73 -2.15 -4.28
C HIS A 194 -20.20 -3.41 -4.98
N ARG A 195 -19.45 -3.27 -6.09
CA ARG A 195 -18.82 -4.41 -6.78
C ARG A 195 -17.60 -4.92 -6.06
N ILE A 196 -16.78 -4.01 -5.53
CA ILE A 196 -15.53 -4.36 -4.83
C ILE A 196 -15.85 -5.08 -3.51
N ALA A 197 -16.94 -4.72 -2.84
CA ALA A 197 -17.40 -5.33 -1.60
C ALA A 197 -17.70 -6.84 -1.73
N ASP A 198 -18.09 -7.31 -2.91
CA ASP A 198 -18.31 -8.74 -3.16
C ASP A 198 -17.02 -9.56 -2.93
N ALA A 199 -15.86 -8.97 -3.25
CA ALA A 199 -14.56 -9.64 -3.17
C ALA A 199 -13.72 -9.22 -1.94
N ALA A 200 -14.18 -8.25 -1.14
CA ALA A 200 -13.44 -7.73 0.00
C ALA A 200 -14.05 -8.16 1.33
N ASP A 201 -13.20 -8.45 2.33
CA ASP A 201 -13.65 -8.68 3.70
C ASP A 201 -13.70 -7.39 4.51
N PHE A 202 -12.96 -6.38 4.09
CA PHE A 202 -12.98 -5.03 4.67
C PHE A 202 -12.52 -3.98 3.65
N PHE A 203 -12.88 -2.71 3.91
CA PHE A 203 -12.32 -1.55 3.23
C PHE A 203 -11.48 -0.71 4.17
N SER A 204 -10.40 -0.15 3.64
CA SER A 204 -9.62 0.88 4.30
C SER A 204 -9.48 2.08 3.36
N PHE A 205 -9.98 3.24 3.78
CA PHE A 205 -9.90 4.45 2.96
C PHE A 205 -8.48 5.02 2.98
N GLY A 206 -7.78 4.95 1.86
CA GLY A 206 -6.46 5.56 1.64
C GLY A 206 -6.63 7.03 1.27
N THR A 207 -6.93 7.88 2.25
CA THR A 207 -7.35 9.25 2.01
C THR A 207 -6.27 10.15 1.42
N ASN A 208 -4.98 9.79 1.52
CA ASN A 208 -3.90 10.52 0.86
C ASN A 208 -4.03 10.41 -0.67
N ASP A 209 -4.06 9.18 -1.20
CA ASP A 209 -4.22 8.94 -2.64
C ASP A 209 -5.61 9.35 -3.14
N LEU A 210 -6.66 9.14 -2.34
CA LEU A 210 -8.01 9.57 -2.69
C LEU A 210 -8.09 11.10 -2.83
N THR A 211 -7.42 11.85 -1.96
CA THR A 211 -7.31 13.32 -2.05
C THR A 211 -6.56 13.73 -3.31
N GLN A 212 -5.38 13.16 -3.55
CA GLN A 212 -4.58 13.46 -4.74
C GLN A 212 -5.38 13.24 -6.04
N THR A 213 -6.04 12.11 -6.15
CA THR A 213 -6.77 11.72 -7.36
C THR A 213 -8.08 12.47 -7.54
N THR A 214 -8.75 12.85 -6.44
CA THR A 214 -10.00 13.63 -6.50
C THR A 214 -9.74 15.08 -6.86
N TRP A 215 -8.72 15.72 -6.26
CA TRP A 215 -8.31 17.07 -6.57
C TRP A 215 -7.49 17.18 -7.86
N GLY A 216 -6.92 16.08 -8.37
CA GLY A 216 -5.96 16.08 -9.46
C GLY A 216 -4.63 16.73 -9.04
N PHE A 217 -4.23 16.56 -7.77
CA PHE A 217 -3.01 17.11 -7.22
C PHE A 217 -1.92 16.03 -7.10
N SER A 218 -0.70 16.39 -7.45
CA SER A 218 0.48 15.73 -6.92
C SER A 218 0.86 16.45 -5.62
N ARG A 219 0.80 15.78 -4.48
CA ARG A 219 1.04 16.39 -3.17
C ARG A 219 2.36 17.16 -3.13
N ASP A 220 3.44 16.47 -3.52
CA ASP A 220 4.80 17.03 -3.44
C ASP A 220 4.97 18.28 -4.32
N ASP A 221 4.32 18.31 -5.48
CA ASP A 221 4.40 19.44 -6.40
C ASP A 221 3.54 20.63 -5.93
N VAL A 222 2.32 20.36 -5.43
CA VAL A 222 1.38 21.44 -5.08
C VAL A 222 1.66 22.06 -3.70
N GLU A 223 2.21 21.30 -2.75
CA GLU A 223 2.57 21.85 -1.43
C GLU A 223 3.58 22.99 -1.54
N SER A 224 4.56 22.86 -2.44
CA SER A 224 5.60 23.86 -2.65
C SER A 224 5.22 25.04 -3.56
N THR A 225 4.20 24.87 -4.42
CA THR A 225 3.92 25.83 -5.51
C THR A 225 2.54 26.48 -5.43
N VAL A 226 1.51 25.73 -5.02
CA VAL A 226 0.10 26.13 -5.16
C VAL A 226 -0.55 26.48 -3.82
N PHE A 227 -0.24 25.75 -2.75
CA PHE A 227 -0.99 25.81 -1.51
C PHE A 227 -1.02 27.17 -0.85
N ALA A 228 0.12 27.85 -0.72
CA ALA A 228 0.16 29.19 -0.14
C ALA A 228 -0.77 30.15 -0.88
N SER A 229 -0.71 30.14 -2.22
CA SER A 229 -1.55 31.00 -3.06
C SER A 229 -3.04 30.65 -2.98
N TYR A 230 -3.39 29.38 -2.81
CA TYR A 230 -4.78 28.95 -2.70
C TYR A 230 -5.38 29.27 -1.33
N LEU A 231 -4.59 29.17 -0.26
CA LEU A 231 -4.99 29.65 1.07
C LEU A 231 -5.21 31.16 1.05
N ASP A 232 -4.28 31.94 0.50
CA ASP A 232 -4.40 33.42 0.39
C ASP A 232 -5.62 33.88 -0.44
N LYS A 233 -5.98 33.10 -1.45
CA LYS A 233 -7.15 33.35 -2.31
C LYS A 233 -8.46 32.79 -1.76
N GLY A 234 -8.41 32.04 -0.65
CA GLY A 234 -9.58 31.42 -0.04
C GLY A 234 -10.19 30.29 -0.86
N VAL A 235 -9.42 29.65 -1.73
CA VAL A 235 -9.88 28.45 -2.48
C VAL A 235 -10.15 27.30 -1.52
N PHE A 236 -9.32 27.15 -0.50
CA PHE A 236 -9.58 26.36 0.70
C PHE A 236 -9.02 27.09 1.93
N THR A 237 -9.58 26.80 3.10
CA THR A 237 -9.18 27.42 4.37
C THR A 237 -8.10 26.64 5.10
N ILE A 238 -7.99 25.37 4.79
CA ILE A 238 -6.99 24.43 5.32
C ILE A 238 -6.61 23.45 4.22
N SER A 239 -5.38 22.94 4.27
CA SER A 239 -4.91 21.97 3.28
C SER A 239 -5.80 20.72 3.25
N PRO A 240 -6.27 20.29 2.06
CA PRO A 240 -7.05 19.05 1.93
C PRO A 240 -6.25 17.78 2.24
N PHE A 241 -4.93 17.88 2.44
CA PHE A 241 -4.08 16.79 2.94
C PHE A 241 -3.93 16.79 4.47
N GLU A 242 -4.31 17.87 5.15
CA GLU A 242 -4.34 17.98 6.60
C GLU A 242 -5.70 17.56 7.17
N THR A 243 -6.75 18.22 6.71
CA THR A 243 -8.14 17.93 7.07
C THR A 243 -8.89 17.47 5.84
N ILE A 244 -9.73 16.43 5.99
CA ILE A 244 -10.47 15.86 4.87
C ILE A 244 -11.37 16.90 4.20
N ASP A 245 -11.30 16.97 2.87
CA ASP A 245 -12.25 17.71 2.05
C ASP A 245 -13.62 16.98 2.09
N ALA A 246 -14.50 17.46 2.95
CA ALA A 246 -15.79 16.80 3.18
C ALA A 246 -16.69 16.80 1.94
N ASP A 247 -16.62 17.85 1.10
CA ASP A 247 -17.50 18.04 -0.05
C ASP A 247 -17.12 17.17 -1.25
N GLY A 248 -15.83 16.91 -1.46
CA GLY A 248 -15.31 16.09 -2.55
C GLY A 248 -14.91 14.71 -2.08
N VAL A 249 -13.77 14.62 -1.39
CA VAL A 249 -13.18 13.36 -0.91
C VAL A 249 -14.10 12.66 0.08
N GLY A 250 -14.64 13.41 1.05
CA GLY A 250 -15.57 12.92 2.06
C GLY A 250 -16.83 12.32 1.44
N ARG A 251 -17.35 12.96 0.40
CA ARG A 251 -18.52 12.42 -0.32
C ARG A 251 -18.21 11.07 -0.99
N LEU A 252 -17.03 10.88 -1.54
CA LEU A 252 -16.62 9.58 -2.09
C LEU A 252 -16.50 8.53 -1.00
N VAL A 253 -15.98 8.89 0.18
CA VAL A 253 -15.95 8.00 1.35
C VAL A 253 -17.36 7.58 1.76
N GLN A 254 -18.31 8.52 1.84
CA GLN A 254 -19.71 8.24 2.18
C GLN A 254 -20.36 7.29 1.16
N ILE A 255 -20.22 7.57 -0.13
CA ILE A 255 -20.75 6.71 -1.20
C ILE A 255 -20.21 5.29 -1.05
N ALA A 256 -18.90 5.15 -0.89
CA ALA A 256 -18.26 3.84 -0.79
C ALA A 256 -18.66 3.08 0.48
N ALA A 257 -18.80 3.77 1.62
CA ALA A 257 -19.26 3.18 2.87
C ALA A 257 -20.69 2.67 2.75
N GLU A 258 -21.61 3.49 2.25
CA GLU A 258 -23.02 3.14 2.06
C GLU A 258 -23.20 1.98 1.06
N GLU A 259 -22.58 2.08 -0.12
CA GLU A 259 -22.69 1.06 -1.15
C GLU A 259 -22.02 -0.25 -0.77
N GLY A 260 -20.86 -0.16 -0.12
CA GLY A 260 -20.16 -1.34 0.38
C GLY A 260 -21.02 -2.11 1.40
N ARG A 261 -21.61 -1.42 2.38
CA ARG A 261 -22.48 -2.03 3.39
C ARG A 261 -23.82 -2.50 2.85
N LYS A 262 -24.37 -1.88 1.80
CA LYS A 262 -25.55 -2.43 1.10
C LYS A 262 -25.26 -3.78 0.48
N THR A 263 -24.06 -3.98 -0.04
CA THR A 263 -23.64 -5.28 -0.62
C THR A 263 -23.27 -6.27 0.49
N LYS A 264 -22.53 -5.85 1.50
CA LYS A 264 -22.05 -6.70 2.60
C LYS A 264 -22.28 -6.00 3.95
N ALA A 265 -23.41 -6.31 4.59
CA ALA A 265 -23.87 -5.63 5.82
C ALA A 265 -22.83 -5.60 6.96
N GLY A 266 -21.98 -6.62 7.08
CA GLY A 266 -20.92 -6.70 8.08
C GLY A 266 -19.55 -6.22 7.58
N LEU A 267 -19.51 -5.46 6.47
CA LEU A 267 -18.24 -4.95 5.94
C LEU A 267 -17.57 -4.00 6.92
N LYS A 268 -16.37 -4.37 7.39
CA LYS A 268 -15.55 -3.53 8.25
C LYS A 268 -14.96 -2.38 7.43
N LEU A 269 -15.08 -1.16 7.93
CA LEU A 269 -14.65 0.07 7.27
C LEU A 269 -13.67 0.84 8.16
N GLY A 270 -12.53 1.22 7.62
CA GLY A 270 -11.54 2.00 8.34
C GLY A 270 -10.83 3.03 7.49
N VAL A 271 -9.98 3.82 8.12
CA VAL A 271 -9.13 4.83 7.47
C VAL A 271 -7.67 4.51 7.74
N CYS A 272 -6.84 4.59 6.73
CA CYS A 272 -5.38 4.42 6.84
C CYS A 272 -4.57 5.61 6.31
N GLY A 273 -5.21 6.67 5.82
CA GLY A 273 -4.56 7.92 5.45
C GLY A 273 -4.23 8.82 6.66
N GLU A 274 -3.47 9.88 6.43
CA GLU A 274 -3.04 10.82 7.49
C GLU A 274 -4.20 11.50 8.20
N HIS A 275 -5.33 11.67 7.53
CA HIS A 275 -6.58 12.21 8.09
C HIS A 275 -7.11 11.41 9.30
N GLY A 276 -6.72 10.14 9.44
CA GLY A 276 -7.06 9.34 10.62
C GLY A 276 -6.48 9.86 11.94
N GLY A 277 -5.52 10.80 11.89
CA GLY A 277 -4.96 11.50 13.05
C GLY A 277 -5.41 12.95 13.22
N ASP A 278 -6.27 13.46 12.33
CA ASP A 278 -6.77 14.83 12.36
C ASP A 278 -8.12 14.91 13.10
N PRO A 279 -8.28 15.85 14.07
CA PRO A 279 -9.50 16.00 14.87
C PRO A 279 -10.79 16.11 14.06
N GLU A 280 -10.86 17.06 13.13
CA GLU A 280 -12.07 17.32 12.33
C GLU A 280 -12.40 16.13 11.42
N SER A 281 -11.38 15.53 10.83
CA SER A 281 -11.53 14.35 9.98
C SER A 281 -12.06 13.14 10.79
N ILE A 282 -11.61 12.95 12.03
CA ILE A 282 -12.10 11.86 12.90
C ILE A 282 -13.59 12.03 13.19
N HIS A 283 -14.06 13.28 13.47
CA HIS A 283 -15.49 13.56 13.65
C HIS A 283 -16.30 13.29 12.37
N PHE A 284 -15.72 13.60 11.18
CA PHE A 284 -16.33 13.26 9.90
C PHE A 284 -16.45 11.74 9.72
N PHE A 285 -15.38 10.98 10.01
CA PHE A 285 -15.39 9.52 9.88
C PHE A 285 -16.37 8.86 10.85
N HIS A 286 -16.49 9.38 12.07
CA HIS A 286 -17.51 8.92 13.02
C HIS A 286 -18.92 9.11 12.47
N LYS A 287 -19.23 10.30 11.92
CA LYS A 287 -20.54 10.60 11.30
C LYS A 287 -20.82 9.73 10.07
N THR A 288 -19.78 9.23 9.40
CA THR A 288 -19.88 8.30 8.26
C THR A 288 -19.96 6.84 8.70
N ASP A 289 -19.99 6.60 10.02
CA ASP A 289 -20.11 5.27 10.62
C ASP A 289 -18.94 4.33 10.25
N LEU A 290 -17.71 4.84 10.25
CA LEU A 290 -16.53 4.00 10.09
C LEU A 290 -16.19 3.31 11.41
N ASP A 291 -15.68 2.06 11.31
CA ASP A 291 -15.40 1.22 12.48
C ASP A 291 -14.11 1.59 13.19
N TYR A 292 -13.12 2.11 12.46
CA TYR A 292 -11.83 2.51 13.04
C TYR A 292 -11.08 3.56 12.21
N VAL A 293 -10.16 4.26 12.85
CA VAL A 293 -9.14 5.10 12.22
C VAL A 293 -7.75 4.59 12.58
N SER A 294 -6.81 4.67 11.65
CA SER A 294 -5.39 4.48 11.90
C SER A 294 -4.70 5.82 11.97
N ALA A 295 -3.74 5.96 12.86
CA ALA A 295 -2.92 7.16 12.98
C ALA A 295 -1.47 6.77 13.24
N SER A 296 -0.53 7.67 12.89
CA SER A 296 0.88 7.50 13.27
C SER A 296 1.01 7.44 14.80
N PRO A 297 2.05 6.78 15.34
CA PRO A 297 2.19 6.60 16.80
C PRO A 297 2.11 7.92 17.58
N PHE A 298 2.68 9.01 17.06
CA PHE A 298 2.66 10.32 17.72
C PHE A 298 1.27 10.98 17.73
N ARG A 299 0.38 10.62 16.81
CA ARG A 299 -1.00 11.13 16.73
C ARG A 299 -2.01 10.26 17.48
N LEU A 300 -1.63 9.07 17.93
CA LEU A 300 -2.55 8.17 18.64
C LEU A 300 -3.24 8.78 19.87
N PRO A 301 -2.56 9.56 20.75
CA PRO A 301 -3.24 10.19 21.89
C PRO A 301 -4.36 11.14 21.45
N VAL A 302 -4.11 11.96 20.44
CA VAL A 302 -5.09 12.89 19.88
C VAL A 302 -6.22 12.12 19.19
N ALA A 303 -5.91 11.14 18.37
CA ALA A 303 -6.90 10.33 17.66
C ALA A 303 -7.84 9.61 18.64
N ARG A 304 -7.32 9.04 19.73
CA ARG A 304 -8.15 8.40 20.78
C ARG A 304 -9.04 9.39 21.50
N LEU A 305 -8.51 10.58 21.83
CA LEU A 305 -9.29 11.63 22.49
C LEU A 305 -10.44 12.08 21.59
N GLU A 306 -10.16 12.39 20.32
CA GLU A 306 -11.17 12.87 19.38
C GLU A 306 -12.19 11.81 18.98
N ALA A 307 -11.79 10.55 18.85
CA ALA A 307 -12.74 9.45 18.68
C ALA A 307 -13.68 9.32 19.89
N GLY A 308 -13.16 9.47 21.11
CA GLY A 308 -13.99 9.51 22.33
C GLY A 308 -14.93 10.71 22.37
N ARG A 309 -14.46 11.91 21.99
CA ARG A 309 -15.30 13.11 21.89
C ARG A 309 -16.40 12.96 20.85
N ALA A 310 -16.07 12.44 19.67
CA ALA A 310 -17.05 12.19 18.60
C ALA A 310 -18.14 11.20 19.05
N ALA A 311 -17.79 10.21 19.89
CA ALA A 311 -18.74 9.20 20.38
C ALA A 311 -19.69 9.71 21.48
N VAL A 312 -19.37 10.80 22.18
CA VAL A 312 -20.22 11.35 23.27
C VAL A 312 -20.98 12.61 22.86
N GLY A 313 -20.80 13.10 21.65
CA GLY A 313 -21.48 14.25 21.05
C GLY A 313 -20.73 15.54 21.19
#